data_16eaf8cce9a472e74844431a22e96390
#
_entry.id   16eaf8cce9a472e74844431a22e96390
#
_cell.length_a   1.000
_cell.length_b   1.000
_cell.length_c   1.000
_cell.angle_alpha   90.00
_cell.angle_beta   90.00
_cell.angle_gamma   90.00
#
_symmetry.space_group_name_H-M   'P 1'
#
loop_
_entity.id
_entity.type
_entity.pdbx_description
1 polymer ?
#
loop_
_entity_poly.entity_id
_entity_poly.type
_entity_poly.pdbx_seq_one_letter_code
_entity_poly.pdbx_strand_id
1 'polypeptide(L)'
;MATTAPYAKSIDQFRGKFAEMARPNLFQVSIYLPKTQLTPLQPVNDALVTSTQDNEGQGTTSLDELTQFMVKAASFPASTIGVVEVPFRGRQLKIAGDRTYEPWSVTVLNDEGFTIRQQMETWAQTIQEYKINGSSAQSTGEYMGRAIVDQLSIDGEIIKQATLEGIWPSNISALDLDWGTNDTPEEYTVEFQVQYWLPIKGEETSTTNTPPQG
;
A
#
# COMPACT_ATOMS: atom_id res chain seq x y z
N MET A 1 -31.49 41.66 24.97
CA MET A 1 -31.24 40.47 24.14
C MET A 1 -29.74 40.30 24.09
N ALA A 2 -29.22 39.26 24.75
CA ALA A 2 -27.79 38.97 24.76
C ALA A 2 -27.39 38.37 23.40
N THR A 3 -26.58 39.08 22.64
CA THR A 3 -26.03 38.61 21.37
C THR A 3 -24.97 37.57 21.69
N THR A 4 -25.33 36.31 21.58
CA THR A 4 -24.38 35.21 21.74
C THR A 4 -23.33 35.31 20.64
N ALA A 5 -22.09 35.52 21.02
CA ALA A 5 -20.97 35.62 20.08
C ALA A 5 -20.92 34.36 19.19
N PRO A 6 -20.81 34.48 17.86
CA PRO A 6 -20.95 33.35 16.92
C PRO A 6 -19.82 32.31 17.01
N TYR A 7 -18.83 32.53 17.88
CA TYR A 7 -17.65 31.64 18.03
C TYR A 7 -17.56 30.90 19.37
N ALA A 8 -18.56 31.07 20.26
CA ALA A 8 -18.57 30.37 21.53
C ALA A 8 -19.12 28.93 21.36
N LYS A 9 -18.42 28.10 20.60
CA LYS A 9 -18.68 26.66 20.67
C LYS A 9 -18.14 26.15 21.99
N SER A 10 -19.02 25.59 22.83
CA SER A 10 -18.59 25.01 24.12
C SER A 10 -17.74 23.77 23.89
N ILE A 11 -16.84 23.47 24.85
CA ILE A 11 -16.01 22.27 24.82
C ILE A 11 -16.86 21.00 24.81
N ASP A 12 -18.09 21.06 25.36
CA ASP A 12 -19.02 19.95 25.37
C ASP A 12 -19.62 19.68 23.98
N GLN A 13 -19.87 20.76 23.19
CA GLN A 13 -20.28 20.61 21.79
C GLN A 13 -19.14 20.06 20.93
N PHE A 14 -17.90 20.40 21.25
CA PHE A 14 -16.72 19.81 20.62
C PHE A 14 -16.61 18.34 20.97
N ARG A 15 -16.71 17.96 22.24
CA ARG A 15 -16.70 16.57 22.69
C ARG A 15 -17.81 15.74 22.07
N GLY A 16 -19.02 16.27 21.97
CA GLY A 16 -20.17 15.55 21.39
C GLY A 16 -20.07 15.32 19.88
N LYS A 17 -19.18 16.08 19.17
CA LYS A 17 -18.93 15.89 17.75
C LYS A 17 -17.66 15.07 17.44
N PHE A 18 -16.75 14.98 18.39
CA PHE A 18 -15.59 14.09 18.32
C PHE A 18 -16.00 12.75 18.91
N ALA A 19 -16.51 11.89 18.04
CA ALA A 19 -16.54 10.47 18.29
C ALA A 19 -15.09 9.93 18.40
N GLU A 20 -14.82 8.72 18.18
CA GLU A 20 -13.48 8.14 18.24
C GLU A 20 -12.57 8.69 17.13
N MET A 21 -11.33 9.01 17.48
CA MET A 21 -10.31 9.41 16.51
C MET A 21 -9.64 8.17 15.92
N ALA A 22 -9.42 8.19 14.61
CA ALA A 22 -8.63 7.17 13.94
C ALA A 22 -7.20 7.13 14.53
N ARG A 23 -6.72 5.94 14.84
CA ARG A 23 -5.40 5.73 15.43
C ARG A 23 -4.41 5.29 14.36
N PRO A 24 -3.26 5.94 14.22
CA PRO A 24 -2.30 5.62 13.16
C PRO A 24 -1.62 4.26 13.33
N ASN A 25 -1.65 3.65 14.51
CA ASN A 25 -1.08 2.34 14.79
C ASN A 25 -2.01 1.17 14.47
N LEU A 26 -3.26 1.44 14.08
CA LEU A 26 -4.23 0.42 13.70
C LEU A 26 -4.35 0.40 12.17
N PHE A 27 -3.48 -0.36 11.54
CA PHE A 27 -3.47 -0.52 10.09
C PHE A 27 -3.04 -1.94 9.71
N GLN A 28 -3.36 -2.32 8.48
CA GLN A 28 -2.98 -3.57 7.87
C GLN A 28 -2.57 -3.33 6.42
N VAL A 29 -1.56 -4.04 5.97
CA VAL A 29 -1.06 -3.95 4.59
C VAL A 29 -0.98 -5.34 4.00
N SER A 30 -1.60 -5.52 2.84
CA SER A 30 -1.55 -6.76 2.07
C SER A 30 -0.91 -6.48 0.72
N ILE A 31 0.17 -7.20 0.38
CA ILE A 31 0.88 -7.05 -0.89
C ILE A 31 0.68 -8.32 -1.71
N TYR A 32 0.13 -8.18 -2.91
CA TYR A 32 -0.14 -9.25 -3.86
C TYR A 32 0.87 -9.20 -5.00
N LEU A 33 1.66 -10.25 -5.11
CA LEU A 33 2.61 -10.41 -6.21
C LEU A 33 1.90 -10.67 -7.53
N PRO A 34 2.51 -10.32 -8.67
CA PRO A 34 1.99 -10.69 -9.98
C PRO A 34 2.01 -12.23 -10.16
N LYS A 35 1.02 -12.74 -10.90
CA LYS A 35 0.80 -14.20 -11.08
C LYS A 35 2.01 -14.98 -11.62
N THR A 36 2.87 -14.33 -12.38
CA THR A 36 4.07 -14.94 -12.97
C THR A 36 5.17 -15.25 -11.94
N GLN A 37 5.09 -14.62 -10.74
CA GLN A 37 6.07 -14.79 -9.66
C GLN A 37 5.78 -15.98 -8.73
N LEU A 38 4.72 -16.72 -9.01
CA LEU A 38 4.26 -17.85 -8.18
C LEU A 38 5.09 -19.14 -8.36
N THR A 39 6.34 -19.05 -8.83
CA THR A 39 7.25 -20.19 -8.70
C THR A 39 7.56 -20.37 -7.22
N PRO A 40 7.19 -21.49 -6.60
CA PRO A 40 7.49 -21.70 -5.19
C PRO A 40 9.01 -21.63 -5.01
N LEU A 41 9.51 -20.59 -4.35
CA LEU A 41 10.85 -20.64 -3.82
C LEU A 41 10.88 -21.83 -2.88
N GLN A 42 11.80 -22.76 -3.10
CA GLN A 42 12.00 -23.89 -2.18
C GLN A 42 12.17 -23.31 -0.78
N PRO A 43 11.30 -23.68 0.18
CA PRO A 43 11.41 -23.15 1.53
C PRO A 43 12.72 -23.59 2.12
N VAL A 44 13.50 -22.65 2.62
CA VAL A 44 14.73 -22.92 3.36
C VAL A 44 14.39 -23.58 4.71
N ASN A 45 13.14 -23.46 5.18
CA ASN A 45 12.63 -24.18 6.34
C ASN A 45 11.15 -24.50 6.14
N ASP A 46 10.86 -25.78 6.11
CA ASP A 46 9.59 -26.45 5.81
C ASP A 46 8.46 -26.20 6.84
N ALA A 47 8.59 -25.24 7.76
CA ALA A 47 7.71 -25.11 8.90
C ALA A 47 6.65 -23.99 8.78
N LEU A 48 6.75 -23.08 7.81
CA LEU A 48 5.89 -21.87 7.73
C LEU A 48 5.12 -21.70 6.42
N VAL A 49 5.25 -22.58 5.47
CA VAL A 49 4.51 -22.52 4.21
C VAL A 49 3.53 -23.68 4.12
N THR A 50 2.45 -23.61 4.86
CA THR A 50 1.29 -24.45 4.59
C THR A 50 0.52 -23.81 3.43
N SER A 51 0.72 -24.36 2.23
CA SER A 51 -0.12 -24.03 1.08
C SER A 51 -1.53 -24.55 1.33
N THR A 52 -2.42 -23.70 1.79
CA THR A 52 -3.85 -23.97 1.67
C THR A 52 -4.24 -23.76 0.21
N GLN A 53 -4.35 -24.86 -0.52
CA GLN A 53 -5.02 -24.87 -1.81
C GLN A 53 -6.51 -24.70 -1.58
N ASP A 54 -6.99 -23.48 -1.61
CA ASP A 54 -8.41 -23.23 -1.73
C ASP A 54 -8.79 -23.31 -3.20
N ASN A 55 -9.80 -24.16 -3.48
CA ASN A 55 -10.29 -24.59 -4.79
C ASN A 55 -11.01 -23.50 -5.61
N GLU A 56 -10.66 -22.24 -5.45
CA GLU A 56 -11.17 -21.15 -6.28
C GLU A 56 -10.01 -20.34 -6.86
N GLY A 57 -9.37 -20.86 -7.89
CA GLY A 57 -8.65 -20.17 -8.98
C GLY A 57 -7.80 -18.92 -8.73
N GLN A 58 -7.63 -18.46 -7.51
CA GLN A 58 -6.71 -17.38 -7.09
C GLN A 58 -5.78 -17.95 -6.04
N GLY A 59 -4.58 -18.37 -6.48
CA GLY A 59 -3.51 -18.72 -5.55
C GLY A 59 -3.18 -17.52 -4.67
N THR A 60 -3.76 -17.47 -3.48
CA THR A 60 -3.31 -16.60 -2.41
C THR A 60 -1.95 -17.11 -1.97
N THR A 61 -0.91 -16.43 -2.36
CA THR A 61 0.44 -16.74 -1.90
C THR A 61 0.53 -16.31 -0.44
N SER A 62 1.10 -17.12 0.39
CA SER A 62 1.29 -16.88 1.84
C SER A 62 2.06 -15.59 2.20
N LEU A 63 2.57 -14.86 1.21
CA LEU A 63 3.15 -13.53 1.38
C LEU A 63 2.14 -12.51 1.89
N ASP A 64 0.90 -12.65 1.48
CA ASP A 64 -0.20 -11.78 1.85
C ASP A 64 -0.40 -11.75 3.37
N GLU A 65 -0.41 -12.92 3.96
CA GLU A 65 -0.57 -13.08 5.41
C GLU A 65 0.70 -12.61 6.18
N LEU A 66 1.90 -12.91 5.66
CA LEU A 66 3.15 -12.45 6.28
C LEU A 66 3.30 -10.93 6.25
N THR A 67 2.95 -10.27 5.15
CA THR A 67 3.05 -8.80 5.06
C THR A 67 2.13 -8.08 6.02
N GLN A 68 0.97 -8.67 6.36
CA GLN A 68 0.04 -8.10 7.33
C GLN A 68 0.67 -7.94 8.72
N PHE A 69 1.54 -8.86 9.12
CA PHE A 69 2.17 -8.86 10.44
C PHE A 69 3.56 -8.22 10.46
N MET A 70 4.29 -8.28 9.34
CA MET A 70 5.70 -7.84 9.29
C MET A 70 5.87 -6.39 8.85
N VAL A 71 4.83 -5.74 8.37
CA VAL A 71 4.88 -4.31 8.03
C VAL A 71 4.79 -3.47 9.29
N LYS A 72 5.91 -2.82 9.62
CA LYS A 72 6.02 -1.91 10.77
C LYS A 72 5.40 -0.54 10.51
N ALA A 73 5.60 -0.01 9.31
CA ALA A 73 5.09 1.31 8.93
C ALA A 73 4.74 1.36 7.45
N ALA A 74 3.64 2.01 7.16
CA ALA A 74 3.20 2.32 5.81
C ALA A 74 2.46 3.67 5.80
N SER A 75 2.46 4.35 4.67
CA SER A 75 1.68 5.56 4.47
C SER A 75 0.47 5.27 3.59
N PHE A 76 -0.61 6.05 3.73
CA PHE A 76 -1.62 6.08 2.67
C PHE A 76 -1.02 6.69 1.41
N PRO A 77 -1.35 6.15 0.23
CA PRO A 77 -0.78 6.64 -1.02
C PRO A 77 -1.21 8.08 -1.29
N ALA A 78 -0.26 8.90 -1.74
CA ALA A 78 -0.50 10.29 -2.09
C ALA A 78 -0.73 10.44 -3.60
N SER A 79 -1.43 11.51 -3.99
CA SER A 79 -1.57 11.92 -5.38
C SER A 79 -1.64 13.42 -5.47
N THR A 80 -1.01 13.97 -6.50
CA THR A 80 -0.97 15.41 -6.77
C THR A 80 -1.68 15.69 -8.08
N ILE A 81 -2.51 16.74 -8.09
CA ILE A 81 -3.11 17.27 -9.31
C ILE A 81 -2.30 18.47 -9.73
N GLY A 82 -1.72 18.42 -10.93
CA GLY A 82 -0.97 19.52 -11.52
C GLY A 82 -1.84 20.76 -11.69
N VAL A 83 -1.20 21.92 -11.77
CA VAL A 83 -1.87 23.21 -11.99
C VAL A 83 -1.36 23.80 -13.30
N VAL A 84 -2.28 24.08 -14.22
CA VAL A 84 -2.01 24.82 -15.44
C VAL A 84 -2.36 26.29 -15.20
N GLU A 85 -1.38 27.18 -15.32
CA GLU A 85 -1.56 28.61 -15.13
C GLU A 85 -1.71 29.33 -16.46
N VAL A 86 -2.88 29.94 -16.70
CA VAL A 86 -3.17 30.73 -17.88
C VAL A 86 -3.12 32.22 -17.53
N PRO A 87 -2.15 32.98 -18.06
CA PRO A 87 -2.06 34.42 -17.79
C PRO A 87 -3.15 35.19 -18.53
N PHE A 88 -3.89 36.04 -17.82
CA PHE A 88 -4.88 36.94 -18.39
C PHE A 88 -4.84 38.32 -17.72
N ARG A 89 -4.44 39.35 -18.45
CA ARG A 89 -4.45 40.76 -18.05
C ARG A 89 -3.90 41.02 -16.64
N GLY A 90 -2.72 40.49 -16.32
CA GLY A 90 -2.05 40.65 -15.03
C GLY A 90 -2.55 39.74 -13.90
N ARG A 91 -3.45 38.80 -14.18
CA ARG A 91 -3.87 37.74 -13.29
C ARG A 91 -3.60 36.39 -13.89
N GLN A 92 -3.38 35.39 -13.05
CA GLN A 92 -3.25 33.99 -13.47
C GLN A 92 -4.54 33.25 -13.14
N LEU A 93 -5.12 32.60 -14.15
CA LEU A 93 -6.22 31.65 -13.96
C LEU A 93 -5.59 30.27 -13.76
N LYS A 94 -5.90 29.60 -12.65
CA LYS A 94 -5.43 28.26 -12.32
C LYS A 94 -6.47 27.24 -12.75
N ILE A 95 -6.07 26.34 -13.64
CA ILE A 95 -6.89 25.24 -14.13
C ILE A 95 -6.27 23.94 -13.65
N ALA A 96 -7.09 22.93 -13.33
CA ALA A 96 -6.60 21.62 -12.96
C ALA A 96 -5.90 20.95 -14.16
N GLY A 97 -4.70 20.44 -13.92
CA GLY A 97 -3.90 19.66 -14.87
C GLY A 97 -3.99 18.16 -14.60
N ASP A 98 -2.96 17.43 -15.00
CA ASP A 98 -2.88 15.98 -14.88
C ASP A 98 -2.64 15.53 -13.43
N ARG A 99 -3.12 14.33 -13.11
CA ARG A 99 -2.90 13.69 -11.83
C ARG A 99 -1.63 12.83 -11.89
N THR A 100 -0.77 13.00 -10.90
CA THR A 100 0.42 12.17 -10.68
C THR A 100 0.31 11.42 -9.36
N TYR A 101 0.81 10.21 -9.33
CA TYR A 101 0.85 9.37 -8.15
C TYR A 101 2.28 9.29 -7.63
N GLU A 102 2.44 9.49 -6.34
CA GLU A 102 3.75 9.47 -5.71
C GLU A 102 4.16 8.01 -5.38
N PRO A 103 5.47 7.72 -5.33
CA PRO A 103 5.96 6.43 -4.89
C PRO A 103 5.45 6.12 -3.47
N TRP A 104 5.18 4.84 -3.22
CA TRP A 104 4.69 4.37 -1.94
C TRP A 104 5.77 3.60 -1.19
N SER A 105 6.06 4.03 0.05
CA SER A 105 7.09 3.45 0.89
C SER A 105 6.48 2.61 2.01
N VAL A 106 7.07 1.44 2.24
CA VAL A 106 6.70 0.50 3.30
C VAL A 106 7.94 0.08 4.06
N THR A 107 7.91 0.17 5.39
CA THR A 107 8.97 -0.36 6.25
C THR A 107 8.57 -1.74 6.75
N VAL A 108 9.41 -2.72 6.51
CA VAL A 108 9.20 -4.13 6.84
C VAL A 108 10.20 -4.56 7.88
N LEU A 109 9.73 -5.33 8.87
CA LEU A 109 10.59 -6.04 9.80
C LEU A 109 11.17 -7.27 9.09
N ASN A 110 12.47 -7.48 9.25
CA ASN A 110 13.13 -8.63 8.65
C ASN A 110 12.97 -9.86 9.55
N ASP A 111 12.63 -10.99 8.96
CA ASP A 111 12.62 -12.28 9.63
C ASP A 111 13.96 -12.99 9.44
N GLU A 112 14.29 -13.97 10.31
CA GLU A 112 15.52 -14.74 10.24
C GLU A 112 15.65 -15.51 8.89
N GLY A 113 14.52 -15.82 8.26
CA GLY A 113 14.46 -16.47 6.95
C GLY A 113 14.62 -15.53 5.77
N PHE A 114 14.61 -14.20 5.97
CA PHE A 114 14.61 -13.21 4.89
C PHE A 114 13.47 -13.39 3.88
N THR A 115 12.36 -13.98 4.31
CA THR A 115 11.30 -14.48 3.43
C THR A 115 10.71 -13.37 2.56
N ILE A 116 10.28 -12.27 3.16
CA ILE A 116 9.68 -11.14 2.43
C ILE A 116 10.72 -10.44 1.57
N ARG A 117 11.92 -10.22 2.10
CA ARG A 117 13.00 -9.57 1.36
C ARG A 117 13.39 -10.35 0.12
N GLN A 118 13.56 -11.65 0.24
CA GLN A 118 13.91 -12.54 -0.89
C GLN A 118 12.82 -12.51 -1.98
N GLN A 119 11.55 -12.43 -1.60
CA GLN A 119 10.46 -12.31 -2.56
C GLN A 119 10.48 -10.95 -3.27
N MET A 120 10.76 -9.86 -2.56
CA MET A 120 10.91 -8.54 -3.17
C MET A 120 12.11 -8.48 -4.12
N GLU A 121 13.24 -9.09 -3.75
CA GLU A 121 14.42 -9.19 -4.60
C GLU A 121 14.16 -10.05 -5.85
N THR A 122 13.45 -11.17 -5.71
CA THR A 122 13.02 -12.00 -6.84
C THR A 122 12.08 -11.26 -7.77
N TRP A 123 11.14 -10.49 -7.21
CA TRP A 123 10.25 -9.64 -7.99
C TRP A 123 11.04 -8.58 -8.78
N ALA A 124 11.97 -7.88 -8.13
CA ALA A 124 12.84 -6.92 -8.79
C ALA A 124 13.71 -7.57 -9.89
N GLN A 125 14.21 -8.79 -9.65
CA GLN A 125 14.99 -9.55 -10.63
C GLN A 125 14.16 -9.92 -11.87
N THR A 126 12.86 -10.20 -11.73
CA THR A 126 11.99 -10.49 -12.88
C THR A 126 11.78 -9.25 -13.74
N ILE A 127 11.73 -8.06 -13.13
CA ILE A 127 11.63 -6.80 -13.85
C ILE A 127 12.91 -6.55 -14.63
N GLN A 128 14.06 -6.74 -13.98
CA GLN A 128 15.36 -6.56 -14.60
C GLN A 128 16.39 -7.52 -14.02
N GLU A 129 16.87 -8.43 -14.87
CA GLU A 129 17.83 -9.45 -14.46
C GLU A 129 19.20 -8.84 -14.17
N TYR A 130 19.80 -9.19 -13.03
CA TYR A 130 21.06 -8.62 -12.54
C TYR A 130 22.26 -8.82 -13.48
N LYS A 131 22.32 -9.94 -14.22
CA LYS A 131 23.48 -10.28 -15.05
C LYS A 131 23.39 -9.79 -16.49
N ILE A 132 22.19 -9.85 -17.06
CA ILE A 132 21.99 -9.65 -18.50
C ILE A 132 21.41 -8.27 -18.79
N ASN A 133 20.94 -7.57 -17.76
CA ASN A 133 20.27 -6.28 -17.88
C ASN A 133 19.03 -6.34 -18.80
N GLY A 134 18.43 -7.54 -18.91
CA GLY A 134 17.22 -7.82 -19.67
C GLY A 134 16.04 -8.06 -18.75
N SER A 135 14.83 -7.85 -19.24
CA SER A 135 13.61 -8.23 -18.51
C SER A 135 13.20 -9.65 -18.87
N SER A 136 12.91 -10.48 -17.88
CA SER A 136 12.27 -11.78 -18.10
C SER A 136 10.75 -11.65 -18.29
N ALA A 137 10.16 -10.54 -17.86
CA ALA A 137 8.76 -10.22 -18.12
C ALA A 137 8.57 -9.70 -19.56
N GLN A 138 7.65 -10.33 -20.29
CA GLN A 138 7.37 -9.97 -21.69
C GLN A 138 6.37 -8.80 -21.79
N SER A 139 5.57 -8.59 -20.75
CA SER A 139 4.58 -7.52 -20.70
C SER A 139 4.54 -6.86 -19.31
N THR A 140 4.06 -5.62 -19.26
CA THR A 140 3.90 -4.87 -18.00
C THR A 140 2.97 -5.58 -17.02
N GLY A 141 1.94 -6.27 -17.48
CA GLY A 141 1.01 -7.03 -16.65
C GLY A 141 1.64 -8.23 -15.92
N GLU A 142 2.81 -8.70 -16.37
CA GLU A 142 3.49 -9.84 -15.77
C GLU A 142 4.30 -9.48 -14.52
N TYR A 143 4.73 -8.23 -14.39
CA TYR A 143 5.49 -7.79 -13.22
C TYR A 143 4.74 -6.81 -12.31
N MET A 144 3.59 -6.30 -12.74
CA MET A 144 2.78 -5.41 -11.92
C MET A 144 1.93 -6.19 -10.92
N GLY A 145 2.06 -5.83 -9.67
CA GLY A 145 1.28 -6.37 -8.56
C GLY A 145 0.21 -5.40 -8.07
N ARG A 146 -0.39 -5.74 -6.94
CA ARG A 146 -1.40 -4.94 -6.25
C ARG A 146 -1.08 -4.89 -4.76
N ALA A 147 -1.45 -3.81 -4.08
CA ALA A 147 -1.45 -3.75 -2.63
C ALA A 147 -2.75 -3.16 -2.09
N ILE A 148 -3.08 -3.54 -0.87
CA ILE A 148 -4.22 -3.01 -0.13
C ILE A 148 -3.69 -2.46 1.18
N VAL A 149 -4.10 -1.24 1.52
CA VAL A 149 -3.79 -0.58 2.79
C VAL A 149 -5.09 -0.30 3.50
N ASP A 150 -5.28 -0.92 4.65
CA ASP A 150 -6.47 -0.80 5.48
C ASP A 150 -6.14 -0.04 6.75
N GLN A 151 -6.97 0.93 7.09
CA GLN A 151 -6.99 1.55 8.41
C GLN A 151 -8.12 0.94 9.22
N LEU A 152 -7.79 0.45 10.41
CA LEU A 152 -8.71 -0.24 11.28
C LEU A 152 -9.21 0.66 12.40
N SER A 153 -10.45 0.41 12.84
CA SER A 153 -11.02 0.91 14.08
C SER A 153 -10.40 0.19 15.29
N ILE A 154 -10.69 0.67 16.48
CA ILE A 154 -10.35 0.02 17.74
C ILE A 154 -11.03 -1.36 17.87
N ASP A 155 -12.17 -1.55 17.24
CA ASP A 155 -12.94 -2.78 17.20
C ASP A 155 -12.46 -3.74 16.09
N GLY A 156 -11.45 -3.37 15.32
CA GLY A 156 -10.91 -4.16 14.20
C GLY A 156 -11.67 -4.01 12.87
N GLU A 157 -12.66 -3.12 12.80
CA GLU A 157 -13.39 -2.86 11.56
C GLU A 157 -12.59 -1.93 10.63
N ILE A 158 -12.73 -2.11 9.33
CA ILE A 158 -12.06 -1.29 8.31
C ILE A 158 -12.75 0.08 8.22
N ILE A 159 -12.06 1.14 8.67
CA ILE A 159 -12.54 2.52 8.56
C ILE A 159 -12.30 3.06 7.14
N LYS A 160 -11.13 2.78 6.59
CA LYS A 160 -10.73 3.27 5.28
C LYS A 160 -9.79 2.25 4.63
N GLN A 161 -10.01 2.02 3.36
CA GLN A 161 -9.18 1.15 2.54
C GLN A 161 -8.69 1.91 1.31
N ALA A 162 -7.46 1.67 0.92
CA ALA A 162 -6.90 2.12 -0.36
C ALA A 162 -6.33 0.91 -1.10
N THR A 163 -6.77 0.72 -2.32
CA THR A 163 -6.20 -0.29 -3.22
C THR A 163 -5.24 0.39 -4.19
N LEU A 164 -4.00 -0.07 -4.20
CA LEU A 164 -2.95 0.38 -5.10
C LEU A 164 -2.81 -0.63 -6.23
N GLU A 165 -2.94 -0.16 -7.45
CA GLU A 165 -2.90 -1.00 -8.65
C GLU A 165 -1.65 -0.71 -9.49
N GLY A 166 -1.11 -1.76 -10.10
CA GLY A 166 0.07 -1.67 -10.94
C GLY A 166 1.32 -1.25 -10.16
N ILE A 167 1.50 -1.81 -8.97
CA ILE A 167 2.68 -1.56 -8.15
C ILE A 167 3.85 -2.46 -8.57
N TRP A 168 5.06 -1.95 -8.39
CA TRP A 168 6.29 -2.73 -8.54
C TRP A 168 7.41 -2.10 -7.70
N PRO A 169 8.32 -2.92 -7.13
CA PRO A 169 9.40 -2.41 -6.30
C PRO A 169 10.43 -1.67 -7.16
N SER A 170 10.66 -0.40 -6.84
CA SER A 170 11.68 0.43 -7.48
C SER A 170 12.96 0.51 -6.68
N ASN A 171 12.86 0.40 -5.36
CA ASN A 171 14.00 0.45 -4.47
C ASN A 171 13.78 -0.46 -3.25
N ILE A 172 14.79 -1.24 -2.92
CA ILE A 172 14.84 -2.04 -1.69
C ILE A 172 16.06 -1.51 -0.93
N SER A 173 15.86 -0.92 0.25
CA SER A 173 16.94 -0.30 1.00
C SER A 173 17.99 -1.32 1.45
N ALA A 174 19.21 -0.85 1.67
CA ALA A 174 20.24 -1.63 2.32
C ALA A 174 19.84 -1.99 3.75
N LEU A 175 20.43 -3.05 4.28
CA LEU A 175 20.38 -3.43 5.68
C LEU A 175 21.71 -3.07 6.32
N ASP A 176 21.64 -2.36 7.44
CA ASP A 176 22.83 -2.00 8.20
C ASP A 176 23.11 -3.11 9.22
N LEU A 177 24.27 -3.73 9.11
CA LEU A 177 24.74 -4.80 10.01
C LEU A 177 25.77 -4.22 10.97
N ASP A 178 25.49 -4.25 12.28
CA ASP A 178 26.38 -3.74 13.32
C ASP A 178 26.44 -4.72 14.50
N TRP A 179 27.65 -5.07 14.89
CA TRP A 179 27.91 -5.97 16.01
C TRP A 179 27.49 -5.40 17.38
N GLY A 180 27.32 -4.08 17.46
CA GLY A 180 26.90 -3.40 18.68
C GLY A 180 25.41 -3.42 18.94
N THR A 181 24.60 -3.80 17.94
CA THR A 181 23.13 -3.72 17.97
C THR A 181 22.53 -5.09 18.30
N ASN A 182 22.37 -5.40 19.60
CA ASN A 182 21.91 -6.72 20.03
C ASN A 182 20.41 -6.83 20.28
N ASP A 183 19.72 -5.71 20.59
CA ASP A 183 18.32 -5.73 21.05
C ASP A 183 17.35 -4.98 20.11
N THR A 184 17.75 -4.73 18.87
CA THR A 184 16.93 -4.01 17.89
C THR A 184 16.57 -4.94 16.75
N PRO A 185 15.28 -5.08 16.39
CA PRO A 185 14.89 -5.85 15.22
C PRO A 185 15.44 -5.18 13.95
N GLU A 186 15.86 -5.98 13.01
CA GLU A 186 16.32 -5.53 11.71
C GLU A 186 15.14 -5.07 10.87
N GLU A 187 15.25 -3.91 10.22
CA GLU A 187 14.20 -3.35 9.40
C GLU A 187 14.76 -2.78 8.09
N TYR A 188 13.95 -2.82 7.05
CA TYR A 188 14.29 -2.23 5.77
C TYR A 188 13.07 -1.58 5.12
N THR A 189 13.30 -0.69 4.18
CA THR A 189 12.24 0.02 3.46
C THR A 189 12.20 -0.44 2.02
N VAL A 190 11.00 -0.72 1.53
CA VAL A 190 10.72 -0.97 0.11
C VAL A 190 9.93 0.20 -0.44
N GLU A 191 10.39 0.75 -1.55
CA GLU A 191 9.70 1.81 -2.29
C GLU A 191 9.08 1.22 -3.55
N PHE A 192 7.79 1.42 -3.70
CA PHE A 192 7.01 0.95 -4.84
C PHE A 192 6.60 2.11 -5.72
N GLN A 193 6.71 1.94 -7.03
CA GLN A 193 6.03 2.80 -7.99
C GLN A 193 4.58 2.36 -8.09
N VAL A 194 3.67 3.31 -8.24
CA VAL A 194 2.22 3.09 -8.26
C VAL A 194 1.64 3.69 -9.52
N GLN A 195 0.87 2.92 -10.29
CA GLN A 195 0.19 3.44 -11.48
C GLN A 195 -0.99 4.32 -11.10
N TYR A 196 -1.83 3.82 -10.21
CA TYR A 196 -2.94 4.56 -9.61
C TYR A 196 -3.42 3.88 -8.34
N TRP A 197 -4.19 4.59 -7.55
CA TRP A 197 -4.83 4.01 -6.39
C TRP A 197 -6.30 4.45 -6.30
N LEU A 198 -7.12 3.60 -5.70
CA LEU A 198 -8.54 3.80 -5.50
C LEU A 198 -8.85 3.80 -4.01
N PRO A 199 -9.48 4.88 -3.48
CA PRO A 199 -10.01 4.84 -2.13
C PRO A 199 -11.30 4.03 -2.12
N ILE A 200 -11.36 2.98 -1.31
CA ILE A 200 -12.59 2.26 -1.03
C ILE A 200 -13.06 2.72 0.35
N LYS A 201 -14.29 3.20 0.42
CA LYS A 201 -14.93 3.53 1.70
C LYS A 201 -15.50 2.23 2.27
N GLY A 202 -15.22 1.90 3.52
CA GLY A 202 -15.86 0.78 4.21
C GLY A 202 -17.39 0.87 4.04
N GLU A 203 -18.04 -0.24 3.62
CA GLU A 203 -19.43 -0.33 3.18
C GLU A 203 -19.75 0.23 1.78
N GLU A 204 -19.15 -0.36 0.75
CA GLU A 204 -19.86 -0.49 -0.53
C GLU A 204 -19.66 -1.93 -1.04
N THR A 205 -20.45 -2.84 -0.49
CA THR A 205 -20.71 -4.13 -1.14
C THR A 205 -21.24 -3.84 -2.54
N SER A 206 -20.48 -4.26 -3.54
CA SER A 206 -20.79 -4.38 -4.96
C SER A 206 -22.25 -4.08 -5.36
N THR A 207 -22.53 -2.89 -5.80
CA THR A 207 -23.63 -2.69 -6.73
C THR A 207 -23.09 -2.99 -8.13
N THR A 208 -23.51 -4.13 -8.64
CA THR A 208 -23.40 -4.55 -10.04
C THR A 208 -23.71 -3.37 -10.97
N ASN A 209 -22.68 -2.90 -11.63
CA ASN A 209 -22.80 -1.95 -12.72
C ASN A 209 -23.41 -2.69 -13.92
N THR A 210 -24.73 -2.75 -13.98
CA THR A 210 -25.44 -3.18 -15.19
C THR A 210 -25.40 -2.00 -16.16
N PRO A 211 -24.77 -2.13 -17.33
CA PRO A 211 -24.78 -1.08 -18.33
C PRO A 211 -26.22 -0.86 -18.82
N PRO A 212 -26.64 0.38 -19.11
CA PRO A 212 -27.97 0.65 -19.67
C PRO A 212 -28.07 -0.02 -21.02
N GLN A 213 -29.04 -0.91 -21.15
CA GLN A 213 -29.51 -1.45 -22.43
C GLN A 213 -30.20 -0.31 -23.18
N GLY A 214 -29.53 0.22 -24.22
CA GLY A 214 -30.12 1.13 -25.19
C GLY A 214 -30.31 0.42 -26.53
#